data_dfa479d4e580e2388e75cfba4b7430f2
#
_entry.id   dfa479d4e580e2388e75cfba4b7430f2
#
_cell.length_a   1.000
_cell.length_b   1.000
_cell.length_c   1.000
_cell.angle_alpha   90.00
_cell.angle_beta   90.00
_cell.angle_gamma   90.00
#
_symmetry.space_group_name_H-M   'P 1'
#
loop_
_entity.id
_entity.type
_entity.pdbx_description
1 polymer ?
#
loop_
_entity_poly.entity_id
_entity_poly.type
_entity_poly.pdbx_seq_one_letter_code
_entity_poly.pdbx_strand_id
1 'polypeptide(L)'
;MSPIKEQLLKVRVMPVLTVHSEAQALAVCDALAAGGILAVEITLRTSAALAAIRAVKAARPNFCVAAGTVRTPEDMETVAAAGVDFAVSPGWSPSLSAAASALGLPFLPGV
;
A
#
# COMPACT_ATOMS: atom_id res chain seq x y z
N MET A 1 -15.56 -4.15 13.80
CA MET A 1 -14.47 -4.51 12.85
C MET A 1 -13.90 -3.24 12.29
N SER A 2 -12.58 -3.13 12.18
CA SER A 2 -11.95 -1.92 11.62
C SER A 2 -12.22 -1.78 10.12
N PRO A 3 -12.24 -0.55 9.58
CA PRO A 3 -12.46 -0.33 8.14
C PRO A 3 -11.49 -1.11 7.26
N ILE A 4 -10.21 -1.20 7.64
CA ILE A 4 -9.21 -1.93 6.86
C ILE A 4 -9.50 -3.43 6.84
N LYS A 5 -9.94 -3.98 7.97
CA LYS A 5 -10.28 -5.41 8.05
C LYS A 5 -11.46 -5.74 7.14
N GLU A 6 -12.49 -4.89 7.14
CA GLU A 6 -13.64 -5.04 6.24
C GLU A 6 -13.21 -4.98 4.78
N GLN A 7 -12.35 -4.04 4.44
CA GLN A 7 -11.84 -3.86 3.09
C GLN A 7 -11.04 -5.10 2.64
N LEU A 8 -10.16 -5.62 3.50
CA LEU A 8 -9.37 -6.81 3.20
C LEU A 8 -10.24 -8.06 3.00
N LEU A 9 -11.30 -8.20 3.79
CA LEU A 9 -12.24 -9.31 3.63
C LEU A 9 -12.99 -9.25 2.30
N LYS A 10 -13.24 -8.06 1.78
CA LYS A 10 -13.88 -7.88 0.47
C LYS A 10 -12.94 -8.23 -0.68
N VAL A 11 -11.68 -7.78 -0.62
CA VAL A 11 -10.75 -7.95 -1.74
C VAL A 11 -10.20 -9.37 -1.85
N ARG A 12 -9.95 -10.04 -0.74
CA ARG A 12 -9.50 -11.44 -0.64
C ARG A 12 -8.17 -11.75 -1.28
N VAL A 13 -7.82 -11.09 -2.37
CA VAL A 13 -6.56 -11.26 -3.10
C VAL A 13 -5.84 -9.92 -3.16
N MET A 14 -4.59 -9.90 -2.73
CA MET A 14 -3.75 -8.70 -2.73
C MET A 14 -2.51 -8.96 -3.58
N PRO A 15 -2.52 -8.57 -4.85
CA PRO A 15 -1.31 -8.68 -5.69
C PRO A 15 -0.20 -7.80 -5.13
N VAL A 16 1.01 -8.32 -5.11
CA VAL A 16 2.21 -7.60 -4.68
C VAL A 16 3.01 -7.21 -5.91
N LEU A 17 3.21 -5.91 -6.10
CA LEU A 17 3.85 -5.38 -7.30
C LEU A 17 5.16 -4.67 -6.97
N THR A 18 6.15 -4.89 -7.82
CA THR A 18 7.33 -4.05 -7.92
C THR A 18 7.21 -3.28 -9.23
N VAL A 19 7.01 -1.97 -9.15
CA VAL A 19 6.75 -1.13 -10.33
C VAL A 19 7.93 -0.23 -10.62
N HIS A 20 8.19 0.01 -11.90
CA HIS A 20 9.32 0.81 -12.36
C HIS A 20 8.90 2.16 -12.95
N SER A 21 7.59 2.42 -13.09
CA SER A 21 7.06 3.69 -13.55
C SER A 21 5.60 3.87 -13.11
N GLU A 22 5.13 5.12 -13.08
CA GLU A 22 3.72 5.42 -12.84
C GLU A 22 2.82 4.78 -13.91
N ALA A 23 3.25 4.87 -15.18
CA ALA A 23 2.49 4.31 -16.29
C ALA A 23 2.31 2.79 -16.14
N GLN A 24 3.35 2.07 -15.73
CA GLN A 24 3.29 0.64 -15.47
C GLN A 24 2.28 0.33 -14.36
N ALA A 25 2.35 1.07 -13.26
CA ALA A 25 1.44 0.88 -12.13
C ALA A 25 -0.01 1.09 -12.54
N LEU A 26 -0.30 2.16 -13.27
CA LEU A 26 -1.65 2.47 -13.74
C LEU A 26 -2.16 1.39 -14.68
N ALA A 27 -1.34 0.93 -15.62
CA ALA A 27 -1.72 -0.12 -16.57
C ALA A 27 -2.04 -1.44 -15.86
N VAL A 28 -1.22 -1.84 -14.89
CA VAL A 28 -1.46 -3.07 -14.12
C VAL A 28 -2.73 -2.93 -13.28
N CYS A 29 -2.93 -1.81 -12.61
CA CYS A 29 -4.13 -1.60 -11.80
C CYS A 29 -5.40 -1.56 -12.66
N ASP A 30 -5.35 -0.99 -13.86
CA ASP A 30 -6.47 -1.02 -14.80
C ASP A 30 -6.81 -2.46 -15.20
N ALA A 31 -5.80 -3.27 -15.49
CA ALA A 31 -5.99 -4.69 -15.82
C ALA A 31 -6.57 -5.48 -14.64
N LEU A 32 -6.08 -5.24 -13.43
CA LEU A 32 -6.60 -5.87 -12.21
C LEU A 32 -8.07 -5.50 -11.99
N ALA A 33 -8.39 -4.23 -12.12
CA ALA A 33 -9.76 -3.74 -11.96
C ALA A 33 -10.71 -4.36 -12.99
N ALA A 34 -10.27 -4.51 -14.24
CA ALA A 34 -11.05 -5.16 -15.29
C ALA A 34 -11.34 -6.62 -14.94
N GLY A 35 -10.45 -7.28 -14.20
CA GLY A 35 -10.63 -8.65 -13.70
C GLY A 35 -11.36 -8.74 -12.36
N GLY A 36 -11.79 -7.62 -11.79
CA GLY A 36 -12.51 -7.60 -10.51
C GLY A 36 -11.62 -7.51 -9.27
N ILE A 37 -10.33 -7.29 -9.42
CA ILE A 37 -9.39 -7.11 -8.29
C ILE A 37 -9.16 -5.62 -8.07
N LEU A 38 -9.61 -5.11 -6.93
CA LEU A 38 -9.57 -3.68 -6.61
C LEU A 38 -8.59 -3.39 -5.47
N ALA A 39 -7.50 -4.12 -5.43
CA ALA A 39 -6.48 -3.97 -4.39
C ALA A 39 -5.10 -4.28 -4.93
N VAL A 40 -4.09 -3.64 -4.37
CA VAL A 40 -2.70 -3.86 -4.75
C VAL A 40 -1.77 -3.44 -3.61
N GLU A 41 -0.67 -4.18 -3.44
CA GLU A 41 0.45 -3.75 -2.61
C GLU A 41 1.59 -3.32 -3.53
N ILE A 42 2.02 -2.06 -3.41
CA ILE A 42 3.18 -1.54 -4.15
C ILE A 42 4.35 -1.50 -3.20
N THR A 43 5.42 -2.23 -3.52
CA THR A 43 6.59 -2.33 -2.66
C THR A 43 7.54 -1.15 -2.86
N LEU A 44 8.16 -0.69 -1.75
CA LEU A 44 9.14 0.39 -1.78
C LEU A 44 10.52 -0.13 -2.25
N ARG A 45 10.55 -0.84 -3.37
CA ARG A 45 11.77 -1.45 -3.91
C ARG A 45 12.35 -0.68 -5.10
N THR A 46 11.64 0.32 -5.58
CA THR A 46 12.09 1.17 -6.69
C THR A 46 11.89 2.64 -6.36
N SER A 47 12.61 3.50 -7.05
CA SER A 47 12.45 4.95 -6.91
C SER A 47 11.09 5.45 -7.42
N ALA A 48 10.39 4.66 -8.23
CA ALA A 48 9.08 5.01 -8.78
C ALA A 48 7.91 4.70 -7.84
N ALA A 49 8.14 3.95 -6.75
CA ALA A 49 7.05 3.41 -5.93
C ALA A 49 6.13 4.49 -5.36
N LEU A 50 6.67 5.56 -4.77
CA LEU A 50 5.85 6.61 -4.16
C LEU A 50 5.01 7.36 -5.18
N ALA A 51 5.59 7.73 -6.31
CA ALA A 51 4.88 8.39 -7.39
C ALA A 51 3.78 7.46 -7.95
N ALA A 52 4.07 6.18 -8.08
CA ALA A 52 3.11 5.18 -8.52
C ALA A 52 1.92 5.06 -7.55
N ILE A 53 2.19 5.01 -6.25
CA ILE A 53 1.13 4.99 -5.22
C ILE A 53 0.21 6.20 -5.36
N ARG A 54 0.78 7.40 -5.45
CA ARG A 54 0.00 8.63 -5.61
C ARG A 54 -0.83 8.60 -6.89
N ALA A 55 -0.26 8.16 -8.00
CA ALA A 55 -0.93 8.10 -9.28
C ALA A 55 -2.12 7.12 -9.25
N VAL A 56 -1.95 5.94 -8.66
CA VAL A 56 -3.02 4.95 -8.54
C VAL A 56 -4.15 5.47 -7.65
N LYS A 57 -3.82 6.07 -6.50
CA LYS A 57 -4.84 6.64 -5.61
C LYS A 57 -5.60 7.79 -6.26
N ALA A 58 -4.93 8.63 -7.05
CA ALA A 58 -5.56 9.72 -7.76
C ALA A 58 -6.50 9.22 -8.87
N ALA A 59 -6.07 8.23 -9.65
CA ALA A 59 -6.84 7.68 -10.75
C ALA A 59 -7.98 6.78 -10.29
N ARG A 60 -7.78 6.06 -9.18
CA ARG A 60 -8.74 5.09 -8.63
C ARG A 60 -8.88 5.25 -7.12
N PRO A 61 -9.61 6.29 -6.65
CA PRO A 61 -9.70 6.58 -5.20
C PRO A 61 -10.27 5.43 -4.37
N ASN A 62 -11.08 4.57 -4.98
CA ASN A 62 -11.69 3.42 -4.29
C ASN A 62 -10.82 2.16 -4.30
N PHE A 63 -9.67 2.20 -4.97
CA PHE A 63 -8.73 1.10 -4.97
C PHE A 63 -8.06 0.99 -3.61
N CYS A 64 -7.91 -0.23 -3.10
CA CYS A 64 -7.17 -0.46 -1.86
C CYS A 64 -5.69 -0.54 -2.19
N VAL A 65 -4.91 0.44 -1.76
CA VAL A 65 -3.48 0.49 -2.04
C VAL A 65 -2.69 0.36 -0.73
N ALA A 66 -1.87 -0.68 -0.66
CA ALA A 66 -0.92 -0.87 0.42
C ALA A 66 0.49 -0.51 -0.06
N ALA A 67 1.32 -0.02 0.84
CA ALA A 67 2.75 0.09 0.61
C ALA A 67 3.44 -1.08 1.29
N GLY A 68 4.24 -1.83 0.52
CA GLY A 68 5.04 -2.92 1.06
C GLY A 68 6.50 -2.53 1.22
N THR A 69 7.25 -3.37 1.94
CA THR A 69 8.68 -3.15 2.21
C THR A 69 8.93 -1.87 3.01
N VAL A 70 7.98 -1.50 3.86
CA VAL A 70 8.13 -0.38 4.81
C VAL A 70 9.05 -0.85 5.93
N ARG A 71 10.23 -0.24 6.09
CA ARG A 71 11.27 -0.73 7.00
C ARG A 71 11.66 0.28 8.08
N THR A 72 11.33 1.55 7.91
CA THR A 72 11.72 2.62 8.85
C THR A 72 10.52 3.48 9.22
N PRO A 73 10.58 4.21 10.36
CA PRO A 73 9.57 5.22 10.68
C PRO A 73 9.42 6.27 9.59
N GLU A 74 10.52 6.66 8.95
CA GLU A 74 10.50 7.63 7.84
C GLU A 74 9.74 7.08 6.63
N ASP A 75 9.93 5.80 6.30
CA ASP A 75 9.13 5.13 5.27
C ASP A 75 7.64 5.18 5.62
N MET A 76 7.30 4.92 6.89
CA MET A 76 5.93 4.94 7.36
C MET A 76 5.28 6.31 7.15
N GLU A 77 5.98 7.39 7.51
CA GLU A 77 5.52 8.77 7.31
C GLU A 77 5.34 9.08 5.82
N THR A 78 6.28 8.66 5.01
CA THR A 78 6.27 8.92 3.57
C THR A 78 5.10 8.24 2.88
N VAL A 79 4.84 6.97 3.19
CA VAL A 79 3.71 6.24 2.56
C VAL A 79 2.37 6.75 3.07
N ALA A 80 2.28 7.16 4.34
CA ALA A 80 1.08 7.79 4.87
C ALA A 80 0.76 9.07 4.10
N ALA A 81 1.77 9.92 3.87
CA ALA A 81 1.62 11.14 3.08
C ALA A 81 1.24 10.86 1.62
N ALA A 82 1.65 9.72 1.07
CA ALA A 82 1.29 9.31 -0.29
C ALA A 82 -0.16 8.81 -0.40
N GLY A 83 -0.83 8.59 0.71
CA GLY A 83 -2.25 8.24 0.74
C GLY A 83 -2.56 6.75 0.73
N VAL A 84 -1.62 5.90 1.16
CA VAL A 84 -1.88 4.46 1.24
C VAL A 84 -2.98 4.14 2.26
N ASP A 85 -3.68 3.05 2.02
CA ASP A 85 -4.72 2.57 2.93
C ASP A 85 -4.12 1.81 4.10
N PHE A 86 -2.99 1.13 3.91
CA PHE A 86 -2.25 0.49 4.99
C PHE A 86 -0.80 0.21 4.57
N ALA A 87 0.04 -0.09 5.55
CA ALA A 87 1.45 -0.40 5.36
C ALA A 87 1.75 -1.85 5.71
N VAL A 88 2.69 -2.44 4.98
CA VAL A 88 3.18 -3.80 5.18
C VAL A 88 4.69 -3.75 5.33
N SER A 89 5.23 -4.47 6.31
CA SER A 89 6.67 -4.55 6.55
C SER A 89 7.16 -6.00 6.52
N PRO A 90 8.46 -6.22 6.22
CA PRO A 90 9.04 -7.56 6.29
C PRO A 90 9.06 -8.13 7.72
N GLY A 91 9.10 -7.26 8.74
CA GLY A 91 9.13 -7.68 10.13
C GLY A 91 8.54 -6.61 11.04
N TRP A 92 8.31 -6.99 12.30
CA TRP A 92 7.80 -6.08 13.31
C TRP A 92 8.93 -5.44 14.09
N SER A 93 8.79 -4.16 14.45
CA SER A 93 9.63 -3.49 15.41
C SER A 93 8.81 -2.50 16.25
N PRO A 94 9.24 -2.19 17.47
CA PRO A 94 8.55 -1.19 18.30
C PRO A 94 8.48 0.18 17.62
N SER A 95 9.54 0.59 16.94
CA SER A 95 9.59 1.91 16.26
C SER A 95 8.62 1.99 15.08
N LEU A 96 8.48 0.92 14.29
CA LEU A 96 7.50 0.87 13.20
C LEU A 96 6.07 0.89 13.74
N SER A 97 5.81 0.11 14.78
CA SER A 97 4.49 0.06 15.41
C SER A 97 4.09 1.41 15.99
N ALA A 98 5.03 2.08 16.67
CA ALA A 98 4.78 3.41 17.23
C ALA A 98 4.52 4.46 16.13
N ALA A 99 5.29 4.43 15.05
CA ALA A 99 5.11 5.35 13.92
C ALA A 99 3.73 5.17 13.26
N ALA A 100 3.35 3.94 12.99
CA ALA A 100 2.05 3.64 12.39
C ALA A 100 0.90 4.11 13.30
N SER A 101 1.00 3.86 14.59
CA SER A 101 0.00 4.26 15.57
C SER A 101 -0.13 5.78 15.65
N ALA A 102 1.00 6.50 15.67
CA ALA A 102 1.01 7.97 15.70
C ALA A 102 0.36 8.58 14.45
N LEU A 103 0.49 7.92 13.30
CA LEU A 103 -0.07 8.36 12.03
C LEU A 103 -1.52 7.90 11.83
N GLY A 104 -2.02 7.04 12.70
CA GLY A 104 -3.33 6.41 12.49
C GLY A 104 -3.38 5.50 11.27
N LEU A 105 -2.23 4.99 10.83
CA LEU A 105 -2.11 4.15 9.64
C LEU A 105 -2.20 2.68 10.02
N PRO A 106 -3.14 1.92 9.45
CA PRO A 106 -3.17 0.47 9.66
C PRO A 106 -1.86 -0.17 9.23
N PHE A 107 -1.37 -1.15 10.00
CA PHE A 107 -0.07 -1.74 9.81
C PHE A 107 -0.14 -3.26 9.94
N LEU A 108 0.31 -3.96 8.89
CA LEU A 108 0.39 -5.41 8.84
C LEU A 108 1.87 -5.83 8.81
N PRO A 109 2.47 -6.08 9.96
CA PRO A 109 3.88 -6.49 10.01
C PRO A 109 4.06 -7.96 9.63
N GLY A 110 5.22 -8.27 9.05
CA GLY A 110 5.70 -9.63 8.94
C GLY A 110 6.03 -10.21 10.33
N VAL A 111 6.07 -11.51 10.42
CA VAL A 111 6.39 -12.22 11.67
C VAL A 111 7.53 -13.21 11.47
#